data_71015004dea7f55211d7e0f4f61c9d69
#
_entry.id   71015004dea7f55211d7e0f4f61c9d69
#
_cell.length_a   1.000
_cell.length_b   1.000
_cell.length_c   1.000
_cell.angle_alpha   90.00
_cell.angle_beta   90.00
_cell.angle_gamma   90.00
#
_symmetry.space_group_name_H-M   'P 1'
#
loop_
_entity.id
_entity.type
_entity.pdbx_description
1 polymer ?
#
loop_
_entity_poly.entity_id
_entity_poly.type
_entity_poly.pdbx_seq_one_letter_code
_entity_poly.pdbx_strand_id
1 'polypeptide(L)'
;MNYKILVVDDEKLIVKGIKFSLMQDDMDVDCAYDGEEALNMIRENNYDVVLLDVMLPVLSGFEVCQAVREFSDVPIIMLTAKSDDMDKILGLEYGADDYITKPFNILEVKARIKAIIRRNHKGEVKKEAGSLAVYGALKVDFSGRNVFVHDKEINLTAKEFDLLSLLMNNPGKVYSRENLLNIVWGYDYLGDARTVDVHVRRLREKIED
;
A
#
# COMPACT_ATOMS: atom_id res chain seq x y z
N MET A 1 -15.45 14.52 -2.81
CA MET A 1 -14.02 14.65 -2.42
C MET A 1 -13.22 14.18 -3.60
N ASN A 2 -12.26 14.98 -4.07
CA ASN A 2 -11.34 14.55 -5.12
C ASN A 2 -10.18 13.83 -4.44
N TYR A 3 -9.84 12.65 -4.93
CA TYR A 3 -8.67 11.90 -4.43
C TYR A 3 -7.39 12.51 -4.98
N LYS A 4 -6.38 12.64 -4.13
CA LYS A 4 -5.09 13.23 -4.49
C LYS A 4 -4.04 12.14 -4.71
N ILE A 5 -3.54 12.04 -5.92
CA ILE A 5 -2.60 11.00 -6.36
C ILE A 5 -1.26 11.65 -6.69
N LEU A 6 -0.16 11.04 -6.21
CA LEU A 6 1.18 11.39 -6.66
C LEU A 6 1.65 10.37 -7.69
N VAL A 7 2.11 10.84 -8.84
CA VAL A 7 2.71 10.01 -9.90
C VAL A 7 4.19 10.34 -10.00
N VAL A 8 5.04 9.34 -9.77
CA VAL A 8 6.49 9.47 -9.77
C VAL A 8 7.10 8.55 -10.81
N ASP A 9 7.69 9.12 -11.84
CA ASP A 9 8.36 8.39 -12.93
C ASP A 9 9.24 9.42 -13.70
N ASP A 10 10.47 9.07 -14.06
CA ASP A 10 11.38 9.95 -14.79
C ASP A 10 10.97 10.10 -16.27
N GLU A 11 10.17 9.17 -16.80
CA GLU A 11 9.61 9.22 -18.14
C GLU A 11 8.40 10.17 -18.22
N LYS A 12 8.65 11.43 -18.60
CA LYS A 12 7.62 12.48 -18.70
C LYS A 12 6.38 12.11 -19.53
N LEU A 13 6.53 11.24 -20.53
CA LEU A 13 5.41 10.78 -21.35
C LEU A 13 4.50 9.83 -20.58
N ILE A 14 5.06 8.93 -19.77
CA ILE A 14 4.33 8.03 -18.89
C ILE A 14 3.55 8.86 -17.87
N VAL A 15 4.22 9.77 -17.16
CA VAL A 15 3.59 10.67 -16.17
C VAL A 15 2.43 11.44 -16.79
N LYS A 16 2.63 12.05 -17.97
CA LYS A 16 1.56 12.79 -18.66
C LYS A 16 0.38 11.91 -19.04
N GLY A 17 0.63 10.71 -19.52
CA GLY A 17 -0.40 9.75 -19.90
C GLY A 17 -1.24 9.31 -18.69
N ILE A 18 -0.58 8.95 -17.58
CA ILE A 18 -1.25 8.59 -16.33
C ILE A 18 -2.05 9.78 -15.79
N LYS A 19 -1.41 10.96 -15.66
CA LYS A 19 -2.05 12.18 -15.17
C LYS A 19 -3.30 12.51 -15.95
N PHE A 20 -3.20 12.59 -17.28
CA PHE A 20 -4.34 12.89 -18.15
C PHE A 20 -5.51 11.91 -17.92
N SER A 21 -5.19 10.63 -17.82
CA SER A 21 -6.20 9.60 -17.63
C SER A 21 -6.87 9.64 -16.26
N LEU A 22 -6.11 9.89 -15.18
CA LEU A 22 -6.65 9.99 -13.82
C LEU A 22 -7.50 11.25 -13.62
N MET A 23 -7.09 12.36 -14.22
CA MET A 23 -7.88 13.61 -14.21
C MET A 23 -9.24 13.46 -14.89
N GLN A 24 -9.39 12.56 -15.87
CA GLN A 24 -10.70 12.24 -16.46
C GLN A 24 -11.65 11.53 -15.49
N ASP A 25 -11.12 10.95 -14.42
CA ASP A 25 -11.89 10.31 -13.33
C ASP A 25 -12.00 11.22 -12.10
N ASP A 26 -11.90 12.55 -12.29
CA ASP A 26 -12.00 13.59 -11.24
C ASP A 26 -10.99 13.41 -10.08
N MET A 27 -9.79 12.90 -10.37
CA MET A 27 -8.69 12.80 -9.41
C MET A 27 -7.73 13.98 -9.56
N ASP A 28 -7.26 14.52 -8.45
CA ASP A 28 -6.19 15.51 -8.42
C ASP A 28 -4.83 14.80 -8.51
N VAL A 29 -3.97 15.24 -9.44
CA VAL A 29 -2.72 14.53 -9.73
C VAL A 29 -1.52 15.47 -9.71
N ASP A 30 -0.65 15.23 -8.73
CA ASP A 30 0.69 15.81 -8.68
C ASP A 30 1.69 14.86 -9.34
N CYS A 31 2.83 15.41 -9.78
CA CYS A 31 3.86 14.66 -10.50
C CYS A 31 5.23 14.98 -9.92
N ALA A 32 6.08 13.95 -9.78
CA ALA A 32 7.50 14.06 -9.48
C ALA A 32 8.29 13.25 -10.51
N TYR A 33 9.55 13.64 -10.75
CA TYR A 33 10.37 13.05 -11.80
C TYR A 33 11.67 12.42 -11.28
N ASP A 34 11.90 12.51 -9.98
CA ASP A 34 12.97 11.83 -9.27
C ASP A 34 12.54 11.47 -7.84
N GLY A 35 13.37 10.64 -7.19
CA GLY A 35 13.03 10.13 -5.87
C GLY A 35 13.12 11.16 -4.75
N GLU A 36 14.01 12.16 -4.86
CA GLU A 36 14.16 13.22 -3.86
C GLU A 36 12.97 14.18 -3.91
N GLU A 37 12.56 14.60 -5.11
CA GLU A 37 11.35 15.40 -5.34
C GLU A 37 10.12 14.66 -4.77
N ALA A 38 9.97 13.37 -5.07
CA ALA A 38 8.86 12.56 -4.57
C ALA A 38 8.82 12.52 -3.05
N LEU A 39 9.96 12.27 -2.39
CA LEU A 39 10.06 12.20 -0.94
C LEU A 39 9.67 13.52 -0.27
N ASN A 40 10.15 14.65 -0.81
CA ASN A 40 9.80 15.97 -0.32
C ASN A 40 8.30 16.27 -0.48
N MET A 41 7.73 15.95 -1.64
CA MET A 41 6.30 16.14 -1.89
C MET A 41 5.44 15.31 -0.94
N ILE A 42 5.83 14.07 -0.63
CA ILE A 42 5.09 13.20 0.31
C ILE A 42 5.19 13.73 1.76
N ARG A 43 6.29 14.37 2.13
CA ARG A 43 6.43 15.00 3.46
C ARG A 43 5.56 16.25 3.63
N GLU A 44 5.41 17.02 2.56
CA GLU A 44 4.71 18.30 2.59
C GLU A 44 3.21 18.19 2.30
N ASN A 45 2.77 17.11 1.69
CA ASN A 45 1.38 16.93 1.26
C ASN A 45 0.82 15.58 1.71
N ASN A 46 -0.52 15.53 1.82
CA ASN A 46 -1.25 14.29 2.01
C ASN A 46 -1.72 13.76 0.65
N TYR A 47 -1.38 12.51 0.36
CA TYR A 47 -1.83 11.79 -0.83
C TYR A 47 -2.67 10.59 -0.42
N ASP A 48 -3.67 10.25 -1.25
CA ASP A 48 -4.49 9.04 -1.06
C ASP A 48 -3.78 7.79 -1.62
N VAL A 49 -2.96 7.96 -2.67
CA VAL A 49 -2.13 6.90 -3.27
C VAL A 49 -0.91 7.52 -3.94
N VAL A 50 0.22 6.83 -3.87
CA VAL A 50 1.44 7.15 -4.60
C VAL A 50 1.71 6.05 -5.63
N LEU A 51 1.85 6.41 -6.90
CA LEU A 51 2.42 5.57 -7.95
C LEU A 51 3.89 5.88 -8.05
N LEU A 52 4.76 4.89 -7.85
CA LEU A 52 6.19 5.09 -7.68
C LEU A 52 6.99 4.16 -8.59
N ASP A 53 7.69 4.72 -9.56
CA ASP A 53 8.62 3.93 -10.37
C ASP A 53 9.79 3.42 -9.53
N VAL A 54 10.21 2.19 -9.80
CA VAL A 54 11.37 1.57 -9.17
C VAL A 54 12.67 2.24 -9.65
N MET A 55 12.74 2.50 -10.93
CA MET A 55 13.96 2.98 -11.60
C MET A 55 13.98 4.51 -11.70
N LEU A 56 14.17 5.17 -10.56
CA LEU A 56 14.26 6.63 -10.50
C LEU A 56 15.71 7.11 -10.39
N PRO A 57 16.02 8.29 -10.93
CA PRO A 57 17.29 8.97 -10.66
C PRO A 57 17.34 9.49 -9.23
N VAL A 58 18.54 9.75 -8.74
CA VAL A 58 18.90 10.29 -7.42
C VAL A 58 18.62 9.28 -6.29
N LEU A 59 17.36 8.95 -6.03
CA LEU A 59 16.92 7.90 -5.11
C LEU A 59 16.03 6.93 -5.85
N SER A 60 16.34 5.64 -5.78
CA SER A 60 15.48 4.59 -6.34
C SER A 60 14.10 4.57 -5.67
N GLY A 61 13.08 4.05 -6.37
CA GLY A 61 11.76 3.92 -5.79
C GLY A 61 11.74 3.04 -4.52
N PHE A 62 12.64 2.08 -4.39
CA PHE A 62 12.78 1.28 -3.18
C PHE A 62 13.25 2.12 -1.99
N GLU A 63 14.28 2.94 -2.18
CA GLU A 63 14.79 3.85 -1.14
C GLU A 63 13.74 4.89 -0.74
N VAL A 64 13.01 5.45 -1.70
CA VAL A 64 11.89 6.35 -1.44
C VAL A 64 10.81 5.63 -0.61
N CYS A 65 10.41 4.43 -1.01
CA CYS A 65 9.39 3.65 -0.30
C CYS A 65 9.80 3.39 1.14
N GLN A 66 11.04 2.95 1.36
CA GLN A 66 11.58 2.71 2.70
C GLN A 66 11.59 3.99 3.55
N ALA A 67 12.08 5.10 3.00
CA ALA A 67 12.11 6.39 3.70
C ALA A 67 10.71 6.91 4.03
N VAL A 68 9.74 6.73 3.14
CA VAL A 68 8.34 7.11 3.38
C VAL A 68 7.75 6.33 4.55
N ARG A 69 8.07 5.04 4.69
CA ARG A 69 7.56 4.19 5.77
C ARG A 69 8.07 4.56 7.17
N GLU A 70 9.08 5.41 7.26
CA GLU A 70 9.53 5.98 8.54
C GLU A 70 8.54 7.00 9.12
N PHE A 71 7.70 7.64 8.27
CA PHE A 71 6.82 8.73 8.70
C PHE A 71 5.39 8.68 8.11
N SER A 72 5.09 7.79 7.17
CA SER A 72 3.78 7.74 6.50
C SER A 72 3.38 6.33 6.09
N ASP A 73 2.08 6.03 6.28
CA ASP A 73 1.43 4.79 5.83
C ASP A 73 0.68 4.99 4.51
N VAL A 74 0.97 6.09 3.77
CA VAL A 74 0.34 6.34 2.48
C VAL A 74 0.47 5.13 1.56
N PRO A 75 -0.61 4.67 0.93
CA PRO A 75 -0.55 3.54 0.02
C PRO A 75 0.39 3.81 -1.16
N ILE A 76 1.32 2.87 -1.41
CA ILE A 76 2.29 2.95 -2.50
C ILE A 76 2.08 1.78 -3.45
N ILE A 77 1.89 2.09 -4.74
CA ILE A 77 1.89 1.12 -5.84
C ILE A 77 3.20 1.30 -6.59
N MET A 78 4.05 0.27 -6.60
CA MET A 78 5.30 0.30 -7.35
C MET A 78 5.06 0.06 -8.83
N LEU A 79 5.70 0.85 -9.70
CA LEU A 79 5.77 0.60 -11.13
C LEU A 79 7.13 -0.06 -11.42
N THR A 80 7.13 -1.26 -12.02
CA THR A 80 8.37 -2.04 -12.21
C THR A 80 8.49 -2.58 -13.63
N ALA A 81 9.70 -2.79 -14.10
CA ALA A 81 9.93 -3.47 -15.38
C ALA A 81 9.56 -4.96 -15.29
N LYS A 82 9.12 -5.54 -16.39
CA LYS A 82 8.58 -6.91 -16.49
C LYS A 82 9.60 -8.04 -16.16
N SER A 83 10.86 -7.74 -15.95
CA SER A 83 11.92 -8.72 -16.05
C SER A 83 12.31 -9.47 -14.77
N ASP A 84 11.89 -9.01 -13.57
CA ASP A 84 12.33 -9.67 -12.35
C ASP A 84 11.20 -9.86 -11.32
N ASP A 85 10.89 -11.14 -11.07
CA ASP A 85 10.07 -11.51 -9.90
C ASP A 85 10.74 -11.06 -8.59
N MET A 86 12.07 -10.85 -8.60
CA MET A 86 12.84 -10.29 -7.50
C MET A 86 12.45 -8.84 -7.22
N ASP A 87 12.28 -7.99 -8.25
CA ASP A 87 11.88 -6.59 -8.07
C ASP A 87 10.50 -6.44 -7.44
N LYS A 88 9.58 -7.35 -7.76
CA LYS A 88 8.23 -7.39 -7.16
C LYS A 88 8.29 -7.77 -5.69
N ILE A 89 9.08 -8.80 -5.36
CA ILE A 89 9.28 -9.25 -3.98
C ILE A 89 9.97 -8.15 -3.17
N LEU A 90 11.05 -7.56 -3.71
CA LEU A 90 11.75 -6.46 -3.07
C LEU A 90 10.84 -5.25 -2.86
N GLY A 91 10.05 -4.83 -3.86
CA GLY A 91 9.12 -3.71 -3.69
C GLY A 91 8.14 -3.91 -2.53
N LEU A 92 7.59 -5.10 -2.41
CA LEU A 92 6.73 -5.46 -1.29
C LEU A 92 7.51 -5.53 0.02
N GLU A 93 8.75 -6.03 0.03
CA GLU A 93 9.63 -6.06 1.19
C GLU A 93 10.02 -4.65 1.69
N TYR A 94 10.13 -3.67 0.82
CA TYR A 94 10.39 -2.26 1.17
C TYR A 94 9.14 -1.48 1.61
N GLY A 95 7.95 -2.10 1.59
CA GLY A 95 6.76 -1.49 2.16
C GLY A 95 5.71 -1.06 1.17
N ALA A 96 5.84 -1.39 -0.09
CA ALA A 96 4.79 -1.18 -1.08
C ALA A 96 3.54 -2.00 -0.76
N ASP A 97 2.37 -1.46 -1.08
CA ASP A 97 1.07 -2.14 -0.90
C ASP A 97 0.69 -2.99 -2.12
N ASP A 98 1.19 -2.61 -3.29
CA ASP A 98 0.94 -3.29 -4.56
C ASP A 98 2.03 -2.97 -5.58
N TYR A 99 2.03 -3.67 -6.72
CA TYR A 99 2.94 -3.39 -7.84
C TYR A 99 2.22 -3.55 -9.18
N ILE A 100 2.71 -2.83 -10.20
CA ILE A 100 2.24 -2.90 -11.58
C ILE A 100 3.47 -3.05 -12.48
N THR A 101 3.44 -4.02 -13.39
CA THR A 101 4.56 -4.23 -14.32
C THR A 101 4.42 -3.38 -15.59
N LYS A 102 5.50 -2.71 -15.98
CA LYS A 102 5.62 -2.02 -17.29
C LYS A 102 5.91 -3.05 -18.41
N PRO A 103 5.28 -2.95 -19.60
CA PRO A 103 4.25 -1.99 -19.95
C PRO A 103 2.89 -2.36 -19.34
N PHE A 104 2.17 -1.38 -18.83
CA PHE A 104 0.86 -1.58 -18.20
C PHE A 104 -0.30 -0.99 -19.02
N ASN A 105 -1.48 -1.51 -18.77
CA ASN A 105 -2.71 -0.89 -19.25
C ASN A 105 -3.17 0.17 -18.23
N ILE A 106 -3.48 1.36 -18.72
CA ILE A 106 -3.97 2.46 -17.87
C ILE A 106 -5.27 2.08 -17.11
N LEU A 107 -6.08 1.19 -17.64
CA LEU A 107 -7.27 0.68 -16.94
C LEU A 107 -6.90 -0.15 -15.73
N GLU A 108 -5.78 -0.91 -15.78
CA GLU A 108 -5.25 -1.63 -14.63
C GLU A 108 -4.81 -0.65 -13.53
N VAL A 109 -4.05 0.40 -13.89
CA VAL A 109 -3.62 1.45 -12.94
C VAL A 109 -4.84 2.05 -12.24
N LYS A 110 -5.85 2.46 -12.99
CA LYS A 110 -7.11 3.01 -12.45
C LYS A 110 -7.83 2.04 -11.51
N ALA A 111 -7.92 0.77 -11.91
CA ALA A 111 -8.61 -0.26 -11.11
C ALA A 111 -7.90 -0.47 -9.76
N ARG A 112 -6.56 -0.52 -9.74
CA ARG A 112 -5.77 -0.69 -8.52
C ARG A 112 -5.86 0.53 -7.60
N ILE A 113 -5.76 1.75 -8.13
CA ILE A 113 -5.96 2.98 -7.36
C ILE A 113 -7.36 2.97 -6.72
N LYS A 114 -8.42 2.75 -7.50
CA LYS A 114 -9.80 2.70 -6.98
C LYS A 114 -9.99 1.61 -5.93
N ALA A 115 -9.35 0.45 -6.10
CA ALA A 115 -9.41 -0.63 -5.12
C ALA A 115 -8.75 -0.24 -3.78
N ILE A 116 -7.60 0.44 -3.80
CA ILE A 116 -6.90 0.92 -2.61
C ILE A 116 -7.74 2.00 -1.91
N ILE A 117 -8.18 3.01 -2.64
CA ILE A 117 -9.00 4.11 -2.10
C ILE A 117 -10.28 3.57 -1.44
N ARG A 118 -11.01 2.70 -2.14
CA ARG A 118 -12.25 2.10 -1.61
C ARG A 118 -12.03 1.37 -0.28
N ARG A 119 -10.87 0.77 -0.07
CA ARG A 119 -10.53 0.05 1.16
C ARG A 119 -10.22 0.98 2.31
N ASN A 120 -9.44 2.03 2.03
CA ASN A 120 -9.10 3.03 3.03
C ASN A 120 -10.35 3.79 3.53
N HIS A 121 -11.32 4.04 2.64
CA HIS A 121 -12.59 4.68 3.01
C HIS A 121 -13.64 3.71 3.57
N LYS A 122 -13.54 2.39 3.36
CA LYS A 122 -14.43 1.43 4.03
C LYS A 122 -14.21 1.33 5.55
N GLY A 123 -13.09 1.85 6.06
CA GLY A 123 -12.87 2.07 7.49
C GLY A 123 -13.80 3.11 8.14
N GLU A 124 -14.53 3.90 7.34
CA GLU A 124 -15.50 4.89 7.84
C GLU A 124 -16.92 4.34 8.06
N VAL A 125 -17.20 3.09 7.70
CA VAL A 125 -18.53 2.49 7.88
C VAL A 125 -18.64 1.80 9.23
N LYS A 126 -19.31 2.49 10.15
CA LYS A 126 -19.72 2.17 11.52
C LYS A 126 -18.60 2.16 12.57
N LYS A 127 -18.44 3.32 13.19
CA LYS A 127 -18.02 3.44 14.58
C LYS A 127 -19.02 2.69 15.48
N GLU A 128 -18.85 1.39 15.62
CA GLU A 128 -19.30 0.72 16.83
C GLU A 128 -18.22 0.99 17.87
N ALA A 129 -18.59 1.68 18.92
CA ALA A 129 -17.71 2.06 20.00
C ALA A 129 -17.01 0.82 20.58
N GLY A 130 -15.66 0.80 20.49
CA GLY A 130 -14.84 0.00 21.37
C GLY A 130 -14.60 -1.45 20.96
N SER A 131 -13.96 -1.68 19.81
CA SER A 131 -13.36 -3.00 19.57
C SER A 131 -11.84 -2.97 19.77
N LEU A 132 -11.43 -2.79 21.02
CA LEU A 132 -10.07 -3.08 21.43
C LEU A 132 -9.95 -4.60 21.61
N ALA A 133 -9.18 -5.27 20.76
CA ALA A 133 -8.82 -6.66 20.97
C ALA A 133 -7.45 -6.76 21.65
N VAL A 134 -7.36 -7.65 22.64
CA VAL A 134 -6.11 -7.91 23.37
C VAL A 134 -5.79 -9.39 23.28
N TYR A 135 -4.59 -9.70 22.81
CA TYR A 135 -4.07 -11.05 22.70
C TYR A 135 -2.61 -11.10 23.21
N GLY A 136 -2.46 -11.50 24.45
CA GLY A 136 -1.15 -11.43 25.11
C GLY A 136 -0.63 -9.99 25.18
N ALA A 137 0.54 -9.74 24.60
CA ALA A 137 1.13 -8.40 24.54
C ALA A 137 0.56 -7.53 23.39
N LEU A 138 -0.14 -8.15 22.43
CA LEU A 138 -0.71 -7.47 21.26
C LEU A 138 -2.05 -6.83 21.61
N LYS A 139 -2.18 -5.52 21.38
CA LYS A 139 -3.43 -4.76 21.50
C LYS A 139 -3.74 -4.10 20.16
N VAL A 140 -4.96 -4.27 19.68
CA VAL A 140 -5.41 -3.72 18.39
C VAL A 140 -6.68 -2.91 18.60
N ASP A 141 -6.62 -1.63 18.29
CA ASP A 141 -7.78 -0.76 18.16
C ASP A 141 -8.23 -0.76 16.69
N PHE A 142 -9.27 -1.51 16.39
CA PHE A 142 -9.78 -1.61 15.02
C PHE A 142 -10.42 -0.31 14.52
N SER A 143 -10.93 0.53 15.42
CA SER A 143 -11.56 1.79 15.04
C SER A 143 -10.55 2.89 14.72
N GLY A 144 -9.47 2.97 15.52
CA GLY A 144 -8.37 3.89 15.29
C GLY A 144 -7.29 3.36 14.35
N ARG A 145 -7.36 2.06 13.97
CA ARG A 145 -6.32 1.34 13.23
C ARG A 145 -4.96 1.37 13.93
N ASN A 146 -4.94 1.44 15.27
CA ASN A 146 -3.73 1.48 16.07
C ASN A 146 -3.38 0.09 16.59
N VAL A 147 -2.11 -0.24 16.57
CA VAL A 147 -1.58 -1.52 17.04
C VAL A 147 -0.48 -1.27 18.06
N PHE A 148 -0.52 -2.01 19.18
CA PHE A 148 0.48 -1.93 20.24
C PHE A 148 0.99 -3.32 20.57
N VAL A 149 2.30 -3.45 20.75
CA VAL A 149 2.97 -4.65 21.26
C VAL A 149 3.77 -4.24 22.51
N HIS A 150 3.55 -4.90 23.63
CA HIS A 150 4.11 -4.52 24.93
C HIS A 150 3.90 -3.04 25.28
N ASP A 151 2.70 -2.50 25.00
CA ASP A 151 2.31 -1.09 25.17
C ASP A 151 3.08 -0.08 24.29
N LYS A 152 3.91 -0.56 23.37
CA LYS A 152 4.59 0.27 22.37
C LYS A 152 3.77 0.27 21.06
N GLU A 153 3.49 1.45 20.54
CA GLU A 153 2.80 1.59 19.26
C GLU A 153 3.68 1.08 18.11
N ILE A 154 3.04 0.30 17.21
CA ILE A 154 3.68 -0.31 16.05
C ILE A 154 2.98 0.21 14.80
N ASN A 155 3.73 0.79 13.88
CA ASN A 155 3.22 1.24 12.61
C ASN A 155 3.06 0.07 11.63
N LEU A 156 1.82 -0.18 11.21
CA LEU A 156 1.48 -1.15 10.18
C LEU A 156 1.03 -0.42 8.92
N THR A 157 1.44 -0.91 7.76
CA THR A 157 0.85 -0.45 6.50
C THR A 157 -0.63 -0.83 6.42
N ALA A 158 -1.39 -0.20 5.53
CA ALA A 158 -2.81 -0.49 5.37
C ALA A 158 -3.09 -1.99 5.14
N LYS A 159 -2.24 -2.66 4.35
CA LYS A 159 -2.36 -4.09 4.06
C LYS A 159 -1.99 -5.00 5.23
N GLU A 160 -0.94 -4.64 5.96
CA GLU A 160 -0.55 -5.36 7.17
C GLU A 160 -1.65 -5.29 8.23
N PHE A 161 -2.25 -4.11 8.41
CA PHE A 161 -3.37 -3.93 9.33
C PHE A 161 -4.62 -4.72 8.90
N ASP A 162 -5.00 -4.67 7.61
CA ASP A 162 -6.15 -5.40 7.08
C ASP A 162 -5.98 -6.92 7.25
N LEU A 163 -4.75 -7.42 7.02
CA LEU A 163 -4.39 -8.82 7.22
C LEU A 163 -4.49 -9.21 8.69
N LEU A 164 -3.89 -8.42 9.60
CA LEU A 164 -3.97 -8.63 11.04
C LEU A 164 -5.43 -8.64 11.52
N SER A 165 -6.21 -7.66 11.10
CA SER A 165 -7.63 -7.52 11.44
C SER A 165 -8.44 -8.73 10.99
N LEU A 166 -8.21 -9.21 9.78
CA LEU A 166 -8.88 -10.41 9.27
C LEU A 166 -8.58 -11.64 10.13
N LEU A 167 -7.31 -11.84 10.47
CA LEU A 167 -6.88 -13.00 11.25
C LEU A 167 -7.39 -12.93 12.70
N MET A 168 -7.30 -11.77 13.34
CA MET A 168 -7.76 -11.57 14.72
C MET A 168 -9.27 -11.68 14.88
N ASN A 169 -10.05 -11.24 13.89
CA ASN A 169 -11.50 -11.39 13.91
C ASN A 169 -11.99 -12.82 13.59
N ASN A 170 -11.08 -13.71 13.20
CA ASN A 170 -11.40 -15.09 12.84
C ASN A 170 -10.42 -16.09 13.47
N PRO A 171 -10.29 -16.13 14.79
CA PRO A 171 -9.36 -17.05 15.45
C PRO A 171 -9.70 -18.52 15.14
N GLY A 172 -8.66 -19.31 14.87
CA GLY A 172 -8.79 -20.74 14.54
C GLY A 172 -9.22 -21.03 13.10
N LYS A 173 -9.54 -20.01 12.30
CA LYS A 173 -9.87 -20.21 10.89
C LYS A 173 -8.61 -20.27 10.03
N VAL A 174 -8.50 -21.30 9.20
CA VAL A 174 -7.41 -21.46 8.25
C VAL A 174 -7.80 -20.82 6.92
N TYR A 175 -6.89 -20.03 6.36
CA TYR A 175 -7.04 -19.39 5.07
C TYR A 175 -5.96 -19.88 4.10
N SER A 176 -6.34 -20.16 2.85
CA SER A 176 -5.36 -20.32 1.78
C SER A 176 -4.78 -18.96 1.36
N ARG A 177 -3.62 -18.96 0.69
CA ARG A 177 -3.02 -17.74 0.12
C ARG A 177 -3.98 -17.02 -0.81
N GLU A 178 -4.66 -17.76 -1.68
CA GLU A 178 -5.65 -17.21 -2.61
C GLU A 178 -6.83 -16.58 -1.87
N ASN A 179 -7.32 -17.21 -0.80
CA ASN A 179 -8.40 -16.64 0.01
C ASN A 179 -7.97 -15.34 0.69
N LEU A 180 -6.77 -15.29 1.26
CA LEU A 180 -6.21 -14.06 1.85
C LEU A 180 -6.04 -12.98 0.79
N LEU A 181 -5.50 -13.33 -0.38
CA LEU A 181 -5.33 -12.42 -1.49
C LEU A 181 -6.67 -11.80 -1.90
N ASN A 182 -7.69 -12.63 -2.12
CA ASN A 182 -9.01 -12.18 -2.52
C ASN A 182 -9.70 -11.30 -1.48
N ILE A 183 -9.55 -11.62 -0.20
CA ILE A 183 -10.20 -10.87 0.89
C ILE A 183 -9.47 -9.54 1.14
N VAL A 184 -8.14 -9.57 1.23
CA VAL A 184 -7.34 -8.39 1.62
C VAL A 184 -6.98 -7.52 0.41
N TRP A 185 -6.72 -8.09 -0.76
CA TRP A 185 -6.40 -7.34 -1.99
C TRP A 185 -7.59 -7.21 -2.95
N GLY A 186 -8.57 -8.10 -2.85
CA GLY A 186 -9.81 -8.11 -3.65
C GLY A 186 -9.76 -9.12 -4.79
N TYR A 187 -10.96 -9.53 -5.25
CA TYR A 187 -11.09 -10.55 -6.30
C TYR A 187 -10.52 -10.12 -7.66
N ASP A 188 -10.43 -8.81 -7.89
CA ASP A 188 -9.88 -8.24 -9.14
C ASP A 188 -8.36 -8.01 -9.06
N TYR A 189 -7.71 -8.51 -8.01
CA TYR A 189 -6.27 -8.37 -7.85
C TYR A 189 -5.53 -9.32 -8.80
N LEU A 190 -4.75 -8.76 -9.71
CA LEU A 190 -4.00 -9.49 -10.74
C LEU A 190 -2.57 -9.88 -10.31
N GLY A 191 -2.23 -9.68 -9.04
CA GLY A 191 -0.91 -10.01 -8.51
C GLY A 191 -0.76 -11.46 -8.09
N ASP A 192 0.47 -11.87 -7.77
CA ASP A 192 0.84 -13.21 -7.32
C ASP A 192 0.43 -13.44 -5.86
N ALA A 193 0.08 -14.67 -5.53
CA ALA A 193 -0.19 -15.11 -4.15
C ALA A 193 1.02 -14.98 -3.21
N ARG A 194 2.24 -14.87 -3.73
CA ARG A 194 3.46 -14.56 -2.97
C ARG A 194 3.41 -13.20 -2.26
N THR A 195 2.60 -12.27 -2.77
CA THR A 195 2.30 -10.98 -2.09
C THR A 195 1.84 -11.21 -0.65
N VAL A 196 1.02 -12.23 -0.42
CA VAL A 196 0.55 -12.60 0.92
C VAL A 196 1.69 -13.03 1.82
N ASP A 197 2.61 -13.87 1.31
CA ASP A 197 3.74 -14.38 2.10
C ASP A 197 4.65 -13.25 2.60
N VAL A 198 4.93 -12.26 1.75
CA VAL A 198 5.73 -11.09 2.11
C VAL A 198 5.06 -10.28 3.21
N HIS A 199 3.76 -9.97 3.07
CA HIS A 199 3.04 -9.19 4.08
C HIS A 199 2.87 -9.96 5.40
N VAL A 200 2.65 -11.29 5.36
CA VAL A 200 2.63 -12.13 6.56
C VAL A 200 3.98 -12.10 7.25
N ARG A 201 5.08 -12.25 6.51
CA ARG A 201 6.43 -12.19 7.09
C ARG A 201 6.69 -10.86 7.79
N ARG A 202 6.42 -9.74 7.11
CA ARG A 202 6.61 -8.39 7.69
C ARG A 202 5.73 -8.12 8.90
N LEU A 203 4.48 -8.56 8.82
CA LEU A 203 3.57 -8.45 9.96
C LEU A 203 4.14 -9.22 11.16
N ARG A 204 4.62 -10.45 10.95
CA ARG A 204 5.24 -11.25 12.02
C ARG A 204 6.48 -10.58 12.60
N GLU A 205 7.38 -10.06 11.75
CA GLU A 205 8.58 -9.33 12.17
C GLU A 205 8.26 -8.10 13.04
N LYS A 206 7.06 -7.50 12.89
CA LYS A 206 6.62 -6.34 13.66
C LYS A 206 5.89 -6.70 14.97
N ILE A 207 5.22 -7.86 15.03
CA ILE A 207 4.34 -8.22 16.16
C ILE A 207 4.82 -9.42 16.97
N GLU A 208 5.73 -10.25 16.45
CA GLU A 208 6.35 -11.38 17.13
C GLU A 208 7.76 -10.98 17.53
N ASP A 209 8.08 -11.05 18.85
CA ASP A 209 9.45 -10.92 19.41
C ASP A 209 10.20 -12.24 19.34
#